data_9c9833eebfb4d8a01b048f315d7b6d34
#
_entry.id   9c9833eebfb4d8a01b048f315d7b6d34
#
_cell.length_a   1.000
_cell.length_b   1.000
_cell.length_c   1.000
_cell.angle_alpha   90.00
_cell.angle_beta   90.00
_cell.angle_gamma   90.00
#
_symmetry.space_group_name_H-M   'P 1'
#
loop_
_entity.id
_entity.type
_entity.pdbx_description
1 polymer ?
#
loop_
_entity_poly.entity_id
_entity_poly.type
_entity_poly.pdbx_seq_one_letter_code
_entity_poly.pdbx_strand_id
1 'polypeptide(L)'
;MKILIGEFAVGTDIEKSLIPEGAAMLKTLAESFVRVGHEVCYPSAGTEIGSGTALKSTADSFVQVIEREAKNCDAGLLIAPDGMLPELNRILAENTANLGCSPEAAARCADKLRCTEILKTAGINAPEIVREAEEGKKYVIKPRFGCGAEATYLVSGFENTGEFIASEYIEGEHLSVSLIAGNKPLPLTVNRQFIEFNEQKDGINPENIEVSGIKYNGSLTPYETPRRGELYETAVSAVKYLGCFGYVGVDIVLSEVPYVVDVNPRPTASIFGISRVMREEIGELLLTNRFGTLPDSVRVEGEYHFSKDMLGELFGKN
;
A
#
# COMPACT_ATOMS: atom_id res chain seq x y z
N MET A 1 -19.19 -7.84 15.62
CA MET A 1 -18.77 -8.70 14.49
C MET A 1 -17.42 -9.29 14.84
N LYS A 2 -17.09 -10.44 14.25
CA LYS A 2 -15.74 -11.03 14.32
C LYS A 2 -15.02 -10.73 12.99
N ILE A 3 -13.84 -10.12 13.07
CA ILE A 3 -13.07 -9.63 11.92
C ILE A 3 -11.76 -10.40 11.80
N LEU A 4 -11.49 -10.94 10.63
CA LEU A 4 -10.20 -11.54 10.28
C LEU A 4 -9.30 -10.49 9.64
N ILE A 5 -8.10 -10.27 10.17
CA ILE A 5 -7.10 -9.43 9.54
C ILE A 5 -5.87 -10.31 9.25
N GLY A 6 -5.56 -10.54 7.98
CA GLY A 6 -4.35 -11.24 7.58
C GLY A 6 -3.27 -10.24 7.18
N GLU A 7 -2.10 -10.30 7.80
CA GLU A 7 -0.89 -9.61 7.37
C GLU A 7 0.20 -10.64 7.09
N PHE A 8 0.78 -10.58 5.89
CA PHE A 8 1.61 -11.64 5.36
C PHE A 8 2.91 -11.84 6.15
N ALA A 9 3.68 -10.78 6.43
CA ALA A 9 4.97 -10.90 7.09
C ALA A 9 4.80 -11.40 8.55
N VAL A 10 3.81 -10.89 9.28
CA VAL A 10 3.46 -11.35 10.63
C VAL A 10 2.97 -12.79 10.62
N GLY A 11 2.15 -13.15 9.62
CA GLY A 11 1.55 -14.48 9.51
C GLY A 11 2.50 -15.59 9.07
N THR A 12 3.63 -15.24 8.41
CA THR A 12 4.54 -16.21 7.78
C THR A 12 5.97 -16.21 8.32
N ASP A 13 6.46 -15.10 8.87
CA ASP A 13 7.86 -14.85 9.28
C ASP A 13 8.90 -14.99 8.12
N ILE A 14 8.43 -14.90 6.85
CA ILE A 14 9.33 -15.05 5.69
C ILE A 14 10.19 -13.80 5.50
N GLU A 15 9.58 -12.62 5.45
CA GLU A 15 10.25 -11.35 5.14
C GLU A 15 10.43 -10.54 6.42
N LYS A 16 11.43 -10.91 7.23
CA LYS A 16 11.67 -10.31 8.55
C LYS A 16 11.84 -8.79 8.53
N SER A 17 12.38 -8.24 7.46
CA SER A 17 12.54 -6.80 7.27
C SER A 17 11.20 -6.04 7.16
N LEU A 18 10.13 -6.73 6.74
CA LEU A 18 8.79 -6.15 6.60
C LEU A 18 7.92 -6.35 7.85
N ILE A 19 8.31 -7.20 8.80
CA ILE A 19 7.54 -7.46 10.02
C ILE A 19 7.22 -6.17 10.79
N PRO A 20 8.15 -5.22 11.01
CA PRO A 20 7.82 -4.00 11.74
C PRO A 20 6.72 -3.16 11.09
N GLU A 21 6.77 -2.99 9.77
CA GLU A 21 5.72 -2.28 9.03
C GLU A 21 4.40 -3.05 9.03
N GLY A 22 4.46 -4.36 8.79
CA GLY A 22 3.32 -5.26 8.82
C GLY A 22 2.63 -5.28 10.18
N ALA A 23 3.40 -5.42 11.26
CA ALA A 23 2.89 -5.39 12.63
C ALA A 23 2.26 -4.03 12.99
N ALA A 24 2.85 -2.91 12.53
CA ALA A 24 2.29 -1.58 12.74
C ALA A 24 0.93 -1.42 12.05
N MET A 25 0.81 -1.86 10.79
CA MET A 25 -0.45 -1.84 10.03
C MET A 25 -1.51 -2.74 10.67
N LEU A 26 -1.14 -3.99 10.99
CA LEU A 26 -2.00 -4.97 11.62
C LEU A 26 -2.52 -4.48 12.98
N LYS A 27 -1.62 -3.98 13.85
CA LYS A 27 -1.98 -3.43 15.15
C LYS A 27 -2.92 -2.24 15.03
N THR A 28 -2.62 -1.30 14.14
CA THR A 28 -3.46 -0.12 13.90
C THR A 28 -4.89 -0.52 13.54
N LEU A 29 -5.06 -1.45 12.62
CA LEU A 29 -6.37 -1.95 12.22
C LEU A 29 -7.06 -2.73 13.34
N ALA A 30 -6.34 -3.64 13.99
CA ALA A 30 -6.90 -4.45 15.07
C ALA A 30 -7.40 -3.58 16.23
N GLU A 31 -6.61 -2.60 16.67
CA GLU A 31 -7.03 -1.65 17.70
C GLU A 31 -8.23 -0.82 17.27
N SER A 32 -8.28 -0.39 16.00
CA SER A 32 -9.39 0.40 15.48
C SER A 32 -10.70 -0.40 15.48
N PHE A 33 -10.70 -1.66 15.04
CA PHE A 33 -11.88 -2.52 15.10
C PHE A 33 -12.29 -2.84 16.54
N VAL A 34 -11.31 -3.09 17.43
CA VAL A 34 -11.59 -3.37 18.85
C VAL A 34 -12.21 -2.16 19.55
N ARG A 35 -11.72 -0.93 19.28
CA ARG A 35 -12.28 0.30 19.86
C ARG A 35 -13.74 0.53 19.46
N VAL A 36 -14.16 0.08 18.28
CA VAL A 36 -15.56 0.17 17.85
C VAL A 36 -16.39 -1.10 18.18
N GLY A 37 -15.88 -1.93 19.08
CA GLY A 37 -16.63 -3.03 19.70
C GLY A 37 -16.66 -4.33 18.90
N HIS A 38 -15.65 -4.58 18.03
CA HIS A 38 -15.53 -5.83 17.26
C HIS A 38 -14.45 -6.74 17.81
N GLU A 39 -14.65 -8.05 17.66
CA GLU A 39 -13.62 -9.05 17.91
C GLU A 39 -12.70 -9.15 16.70
N VAL A 40 -11.40 -9.26 16.95
CA VAL A 40 -10.39 -9.38 15.90
C VAL A 40 -9.59 -10.66 16.11
N CYS A 41 -9.34 -11.40 15.02
CA CYS A 41 -8.36 -12.46 14.99
C CYS A 41 -7.42 -12.28 13.79
N TYR A 42 -6.17 -12.76 13.94
CA TYR A 42 -5.14 -12.63 12.91
C TYR A 42 -4.16 -13.80 12.93
N PRO A 43 -3.71 -14.29 11.76
CA PRO A 43 -2.62 -15.26 11.68
C PRO A 43 -1.32 -14.67 12.19
N SER A 44 -0.55 -15.45 12.97
CA SER A 44 0.77 -15.05 13.46
C SER A 44 1.72 -16.24 13.50
N ALA A 45 2.94 -16.04 13.01
CA ALA A 45 4.04 -16.98 13.12
C ALA A 45 4.89 -16.79 14.39
N GLY A 46 4.42 -15.93 15.32
CA GLY A 46 5.09 -15.66 16.60
C GLY A 46 5.03 -14.20 17.04
N THR A 47 4.74 -13.27 16.13
CA THR A 47 4.61 -11.85 16.47
C THR A 47 3.25 -11.56 17.10
N GLU A 48 3.23 -11.00 18.32
CA GLU A 48 2.02 -10.56 19.01
C GLU A 48 1.92 -9.03 18.97
N ILE A 49 0.75 -8.52 18.56
CA ILE A 49 0.50 -7.07 18.46
C ILE A 49 -0.19 -6.45 19.67
N GLY A 50 -0.56 -7.27 20.67
CA GLY A 50 -1.22 -6.83 21.90
C GLY A 50 -2.69 -6.43 21.75
N SER A 51 -3.32 -6.71 20.59
CA SER A 51 -4.73 -6.45 20.33
C SER A 51 -5.31 -7.56 19.44
N GLY A 52 -6.53 -8.04 19.74
CA GLY A 52 -7.11 -9.19 19.05
C GLY A 52 -6.51 -10.53 19.48
N THR A 53 -6.90 -11.62 18.80
CA THR A 53 -6.48 -12.99 19.08
C THR A 53 -5.52 -13.48 18.00
N ALA A 54 -4.28 -13.80 18.38
CA ALA A 54 -3.30 -14.40 17.49
C ALA A 54 -3.66 -15.87 17.21
N LEU A 55 -3.69 -16.24 15.95
CA LEU A 55 -3.90 -17.60 15.46
C LEU A 55 -2.57 -18.16 14.96
N LYS A 56 -2.13 -19.28 15.50
CA LYS A 56 -0.86 -19.87 15.08
C LYS A 56 -0.87 -20.17 13.58
N SER A 57 0.12 -19.65 12.88
CA SER A 57 0.37 -19.89 11.46
C SER A 57 1.88 -20.03 11.18
N THR A 58 2.19 -20.45 9.98
CA THR A 58 3.54 -20.55 9.41
C THR A 58 3.43 -20.18 7.93
N ALA A 59 4.57 -20.05 7.25
CA ALA A 59 4.59 -19.85 5.81
C ALA A 59 3.72 -20.87 5.04
N ASP A 60 3.84 -22.15 5.40
CA ASP A 60 3.12 -23.24 4.73
C ASP A 60 1.62 -23.29 5.07
N SER A 61 1.21 -22.74 6.22
CA SER A 61 -0.18 -22.83 6.70
C SER A 61 -0.95 -21.52 6.62
N PHE A 62 -0.32 -20.40 6.27
CA PHE A 62 -0.94 -19.07 6.27
C PHE A 62 -2.23 -19.03 5.46
N VAL A 63 -2.20 -19.52 4.22
CA VAL A 63 -3.35 -19.54 3.31
C VAL A 63 -4.49 -20.39 3.88
N GLN A 64 -4.17 -21.60 4.41
CA GLN A 64 -5.15 -22.48 5.02
C GLN A 64 -5.77 -21.89 6.29
N VAL A 65 -4.97 -21.14 7.09
CA VAL A 65 -5.50 -20.42 8.26
C VAL A 65 -6.46 -19.32 7.83
N ILE A 66 -6.11 -18.52 6.80
CA ILE A 66 -7.03 -17.51 6.23
C ILE A 66 -8.33 -18.16 5.77
N GLU A 67 -8.28 -19.20 4.95
CA GLU A 67 -9.46 -19.89 4.42
C GLU A 67 -10.36 -20.47 5.52
N ARG A 68 -9.75 -21.12 6.51
CA ARG A 68 -10.49 -21.72 7.63
C ARG A 68 -11.18 -20.66 8.47
N GLU A 69 -10.45 -19.60 8.84
CA GLU A 69 -10.96 -18.59 9.76
C GLU A 69 -11.92 -17.62 9.07
N ALA A 70 -11.78 -17.36 7.78
CA ALA A 70 -12.73 -16.57 7.03
C ALA A 70 -14.16 -17.12 7.15
N LYS A 71 -14.32 -18.45 7.17
CA LYS A 71 -15.64 -19.12 7.36
C LYS A 71 -16.27 -18.88 8.74
N ASN A 72 -15.45 -18.46 9.71
CA ASN A 72 -15.87 -18.23 11.10
C ASN A 72 -15.90 -16.73 11.47
N CYS A 73 -15.68 -15.84 10.50
CA CYS A 73 -15.65 -14.40 10.67
C CYS A 73 -16.75 -13.73 9.83
N ASP A 74 -17.25 -12.60 10.30
CA ASP A 74 -18.30 -11.83 9.61
C ASP A 74 -17.72 -10.98 8.46
N ALA A 75 -16.45 -10.58 8.59
CA ALA A 75 -15.72 -9.83 7.58
C ALA A 75 -14.22 -10.04 7.72
N GLY A 76 -13.45 -9.63 6.68
CA GLY A 76 -12.01 -9.70 6.74
C GLY A 76 -11.30 -8.71 5.82
N LEU A 77 -10.02 -8.51 6.10
CA LEU A 77 -9.11 -7.63 5.35
C LEU A 77 -7.73 -8.27 5.28
N LEU A 78 -7.07 -8.14 4.13
CA LEU A 78 -5.75 -8.72 3.92
C LEU A 78 -4.71 -7.66 3.54
N ILE A 79 -3.51 -7.83 4.08
CA ILE A 79 -2.30 -7.08 3.77
C ILE A 79 -1.27 -8.09 3.33
N ALA A 80 -0.90 -8.08 2.07
CA ALA A 80 0.03 -9.03 1.49
C ALA A 80 0.78 -8.40 0.31
N PRO A 81 1.89 -8.99 -0.14
CA PRO A 81 2.55 -8.61 -1.38
C PRO A 81 1.59 -8.64 -2.56
N ASP A 82 1.76 -7.70 -3.50
CA ASP A 82 0.83 -7.46 -4.60
C ASP A 82 0.58 -8.71 -5.45
N GLY A 83 1.59 -9.56 -5.65
CA GLY A 83 1.46 -10.80 -6.41
C GLY A 83 0.58 -11.86 -5.75
N MET A 84 0.42 -11.83 -4.43
CA MET A 84 -0.40 -12.80 -3.68
C MET A 84 -1.80 -12.27 -3.35
N LEU A 85 -1.94 -10.95 -3.29
CA LEU A 85 -3.16 -10.30 -2.83
C LEU A 85 -4.42 -10.68 -3.64
N PRO A 86 -4.38 -10.83 -4.99
CA PRO A 86 -5.55 -11.23 -5.77
C PRO A 86 -6.12 -12.58 -5.34
N GLU A 87 -5.25 -13.59 -5.17
CA GLU A 87 -5.68 -14.93 -4.77
C GLU A 87 -6.18 -14.96 -3.31
N LEU A 88 -5.49 -14.29 -2.40
CA LEU A 88 -5.92 -14.18 -1.01
C LEU A 88 -7.26 -13.45 -0.88
N ASN A 89 -7.47 -12.37 -1.64
CA ASN A 89 -8.75 -11.66 -1.68
C ASN A 89 -9.88 -12.51 -2.27
N ARG A 90 -9.57 -13.41 -3.21
CA ARG A 90 -10.54 -14.38 -3.75
C ARG A 90 -10.99 -15.34 -2.65
N ILE A 91 -10.03 -15.95 -1.93
CA ILE A 91 -10.33 -16.85 -0.80
C ILE A 91 -11.19 -16.13 0.26
N LEU A 92 -10.85 -14.88 0.58
CA LEU A 92 -11.62 -14.09 1.54
C LEU A 92 -13.04 -13.82 1.05
N ALA A 93 -13.21 -13.36 -0.19
CA ALA A 93 -14.49 -13.01 -0.78
C ALA A 93 -15.44 -14.22 -0.95
N GLU A 94 -14.90 -15.42 -1.14
CA GLU A 94 -15.68 -16.67 -1.21
C GLU A 94 -16.21 -17.14 0.14
N ASN A 95 -15.59 -16.70 1.24
CA ASN A 95 -15.87 -17.23 2.57
C ASN A 95 -16.44 -16.21 3.56
N THR A 96 -16.23 -14.91 3.34
CA THR A 96 -16.74 -13.84 4.22
C THR A 96 -16.87 -12.52 3.48
N ALA A 97 -17.37 -11.47 4.16
CA ALA A 97 -17.39 -10.13 3.57
C ALA A 97 -15.97 -9.54 3.46
N ASN A 98 -15.47 -9.42 2.24
CA ASN A 98 -14.18 -8.79 1.98
C ASN A 98 -14.28 -7.27 2.13
N LEU A 99 -13.49 -6.68 3.05
CA LEU A 99 -13.38 -5.23 3.30
C LEU A 99 -12.32 -4.54 2.42
N GLY A 100 -11.55 -5.31 1.66
CA GLY A 100 -10.53 -4.85 0.72
C GLY A 100 -10.97 -4.91 -0.75
N CYS A 101 -10.02 -4.72 -1.65
CA CYS A 101 -10.24 -4.78 -3.08
C CYS A 101 -10.75 -6.15 -3.55
N SER A 102 -11.50 -6.18 -4.66
CA SER A 102 -11.82 -7.43 -5.33
C SER A 102 -10.54 -8.07 -5.91
N PRO A 103 -10.53 -9.39 -6.15
CA PRO A 103 -9.41 -10.07 -6.80
C PRO A 103 -8.98 -9.40 -8.10
N GLU A 104 -9.95 -8.98 -8.92
CA GLU A 104 -9.71 -8.36 -10.23
C GLU A 104 -9.11 -6.95 -10.10
N ALA A 105 -9.57 -6.16 -9.12
CA ALA A 105 -9.01 -4.84 -8.86
C ALA A 105 -7.59 -4.96 -8.30
N ALA A 106 -7.37 -5.88 -7.36
CA ALA A 106 -6.04 -6.18 -6.84
C ALA A 106 -5.08 -6.62 -7.95
N ALA A 107 -5.51 -7.50 -8.87
CA ALA A 107 -4.70 -7.94 -10.01
C ALA A 107 -4.37 -6.80 -10.99
N ARG A 108 -5.29 -5.85 -11.20
CA ARG A 108 -5.02 -4.67 -12.05
C ARG A 108 -3.97 -3.75 -11.44
N CYS A 109 -3.99 -3.56 -10.13
CA CYS A 109 -3.01 -2.74 -9.42
C CYS A 109 -1.66 -3.46 -9.29
N ALA A 110 -1.65 -4.76 -9.02
CA ALA A 110 -0.44 -5.57 -8.86
C ALA A 110 0.45 -5.59 -10.12
N ASP A 111 -0.15 -5.57 -11.30
CA ASP A 111 0.55 -5.45 -12.59
C ASP A 111 0.81 -3.97 -12.90
N LYS A 112 1.99 -3.47 -12.55
CA LYS A 112 2.35 -2.05 -12.67
C LYS A 112 2.30 -1.54 -14.11
N LEU A 113 2.60 -2.38 -15.09
CA LEU A 113 2.45 -2.03 -16.51
C LEU A 113 0.98 -1.81 -16.85
N ARG A 114 0.12 -2.78 -16.53
CA ARG A 114 -1.32 -2.71 -16.79
C ARG A 114 -1.99 -1.57 -16.01
N CYS A 115 -1.58 -1.37 -14.75
CA CYS A 115 -2.05 -0.26 -13.93
C CYS A 115 -1.78 1.09 -14.63
N THR A 116 -0.53 1.32 -15.04
CA THR A 116 -0.12 2.54 -15.76
C THR A 116 -0.91 2.72 -17.07
N GLU A 117 -1.10 1.66 -17.86
CA GLU A 117 -1.89 1.71 -19.11
C GLU A 117 -3.35 2.10 -18.87
N ILE A 118 -3.98 1.56 -17.83
CA ILE A 118 -5.36 1.89 -17.45
C ILE A 118 -5.46 3.36 -17.05
N LEU A 119 -4.55 3.85 -16.21
CA LEU A 119 -4.52 5.24 -15.74
C LEU A 119 -4.37 6.21 -16.93
N LYS A 120 -3.43 5.96 -17.83
CA LYS A 120 -3.20 6.79 -19.02
C LYS A 120 -4.40 6.77 -19.97
N THR A 121 -5.01 5.62 -20.18
CA THR A 121 -6.23 5.50 -21.00
C THR A 121 -7.40 6.31 -20.41
N ALA A 122 -7.43 6.41 -19.08
CA ALA A 122 -8.42 7.22 -18.34
C ALA A 122 -8.09 8.74 -18.32
N GLY A 123 -6.98 9.16 -18.93
CA GLY A 123 -6.53 10.56 -18.93
C GLY A 123 -5.89 10.99 -17.61
N ILE A 124 -5.47 10.05 -16.76
CA ILE A 124 -4.75 10.30 -15.51
C ILE A 124 -3.26 10.28 -15.82
N ASN A 125 -2.55 11.33 -15.40
CA ASN A 125 -1.11 11.39 -15.62
C ASN A 125 -0.40 10.26 -14.85
N ALA A 126 0.40 9.50 -15.58
CA ALA A 126 1.30 8.47 -15.08
C ALA A 126 2.57 8.50 -15.92
N PRO A 127 3.73 8.11 -15.38
CA PRO A 127 4.99 8.13 -16.12
C PRO A 127 4.90 7.31 -17.42
N GLU A 128 5.55 7.80 -18.49
CA GLU A 128 5.65 7.05 -19.74
C GLU A 128 6.44 5.76 -19.51
N ILE A 129 5.88 4.63 -19.97
CA ILE A 129 6.63 3.37 -20.02
C ILE A 129 7.52 3.40 -21.25
N VAL A 130 8.81 3.18 -21.05
CA VAL A 130 9.82 3.26 -22.09
C VAL A 130 10.46 1.90 -22.34
N ARG A 131 10.85 1.65 -23.58
CA ARG A 131 11.47 0.37 -23.97
C ARG A 131 12.95 0.49 -24.23
N GLU A 132 13.41 1.67 -24.53
CA GLU A 132 14.80 2.00 -24.87
C GLU A 132 15.21 3.26 -24.14
N ALA A 133 16.44 3.29 -23.64
CA ALA A 133 16.98 4.46 -22.97
C ALA A 133 17.51 5.47 -24.02
N GLU A 134 17.29 6.75 -23.77
CA GLU A 134 17.84 7.87 -24.53
C GLU A 134 18.96 8.53 -23.72
N GLU A 135 20.04 8.95 -24.38
CA GLU A 135 21.17 9.61 -23.73
C GLU A 135 20.73 10.89 -23.00
N GLY A 136 21.24 11.06 -21.78
CA GLY A 136 20.96 12.24 -20.93
C GLY A 136 19.62 12.23 -20.20
N LYS A 137 18.80 11.19 -20.36
CA LYS A 137 17.56 11.02 -19.60
C LYS A 137 17.75 10.12 -18.38
N LYS A 138 16.85 10.24 -17.40
CA LYS A 138 16.76 9.37 -16.22
C LYS A 138 15.48 8.56 -16.24
N TYR A 139 15.56 7.34 -15.70
CA TYR A 139 14.47 6.39 -15.70
C TYR A 139 14.31 5.74 -14.33
N VAL A 140 13.09 5.34 -14.01
CA VAL A 140 12.82 4.46 -12.87
C VAL A 140 12.60 3.05 -13.39
N ILE A 141 13.43 2.11 -12.91
CA ILE A 141 13.29 0.68 -13.18
C ILE A 141 12.71 0.02 -11.93
N LYS A 142 11.66 -0.76 -12.09
CA LYS A 142 11.04 -1.52 -11.00
C LYS A 142 10.51 -2.86 -11.49
N PRO A 143 10.39 -3.89 -10.63
CA PRO A 143 9.72 -5.12 -10.98
C PRO A 143 8.28 -4.83 -11.45
N ARG A 144 7.82 -5.55 -12.47
CA ARG A 144 6.44 -5.45 -12.93
C ARG A 144 5.44 -5.83 -11.83
N PHE A 145 5.81 -6.83 -11.01
CA PHE A 145 5.08 -7.26 -9.81
C PHE A 145 6.00 -7.11 -8.60
N GLY A 146 5.56 -6.42 -7.56
CA GLY A 146 6.36 -6.18 -6.35
C GLY A 146 5.79 -5.07 -5.50
N CYS A 147 6.22 -5.00 -4.24
CA CYS A 147 5.76 -4.00 -3.26
C CYS A 147 6.92 -3.36 -2.51
N GLY A 148 6.66 -2.26 -1.78
CA GLY A 148 7.59 -1.67 -0.82
C GLY A 148 8.83 -1.00 -1.40
N ALA A 149 8.82 -0.62 -2.67
CA ALA A 149 9.97 -0.08 -3.42
C ALA A 149 11.16 -1.07 -3.53
N GLU A 150 10.95 -2.37 -3.30
CA GLU A 150 11.98 -3.38 -3.51
C GLU A 150 12.43 -3.41 -4.96
N ALA A 151 13.75 -3.56 -5.16
CA ALA A 151 14.39 -3.57 -6.47
C ALA A 151 13.94 -2.41 -7.39
N THR A 152 13.70 -1.23 -6.81
CA THR A 152 13.37 -0.01 -7.55
C THR A 152 14.60 0.88 -7.64
N TYR A 153 14.96 1.28 -8.85
CA TYR A 153 16.18 2.00 -9.12
C TYR A 153 15.95 3.23 -10.00
N LEU A 154 16.65 4.31 -9.70
CA LEU A 154 16.85 5.43 -10.61
C LEU A 154 18.13 5.18 -11.43
N VAL A 155 18.02 5.24 -12.75
CA VAL A 155 19.13 4.91 -13.67
C VAL A 155 19.25 5.93 -14.79
N SER A 156 20.46 6.12 -15.32
CA SER A 156 20.73 6.94 -16.51
C SER A 156 20.63 6.15 -17.83
N GLY A 157 20.42 4.82 -17.75
CA GLY A 157 20.26 3.93 -18.88
C GLY A 157 19.86 2.53 -18.42
N PHE A 158 19.34 1.71 -19.31
CA PHE A 158 18.94 0.32 -19.01
C PHE A 158 18.90 -0.56 -20.27
N GLU A 159 19.01 -1.87 -20.05
CA GLU A 159 18.65 -2.89 -21.03
C GLU A 159 17.33 -3.54 -20.62
N ASN A 160 16.42 -3.71 -21.57
CA ASN A 160 15.09 -4.28 -21.27
C ASN A 160 15.20 -5.81 -21.10
N THR A 161 15.03 -6.28 -19.89
CA THR A 161 15.09 -7.71 -19.54
C THR A 161 13.73 -8.41 -19.49
N GLY A 162 12.62 -7.66 -19.64
CA GLY A 162 11.24 -8.19 -19.59
C GLY A 162 10.67 -8.46 -18.20
N GLU A 163 11.50 -8.62 -17.18
CA GLU A 163 11.09 -8.81 -15.78
C GLU A 163 10.80 -7.48 -15.06
N PHE A 164 11.47 -6.42 -15.54
CA PHE A 164 11.32 -5.06 -15.04
C PHE A 164 10.54 -4.20 -16.04
N ILE A 165 9.87 -3.20 -15.51
CA ILE A 165 9.36 -2.09 -16.30
C ILE A 165 10.26 -0.88 -16.10
N ALA A 166 10.53 -0.17 -17.19
CA ALA A 166 11.21 1.11 -17.17
C ALA A 166 10.21 2.22 -17.48
N SER A 167 10.21 3.26 -16.67
CA SER A 167 9.42 4.48 -16.90
C SER A 167 10.29 5.71 -16.82
N GLU A 168 9.87 6.79 -17.46
CA GLU A 168 10.56 8.05 -17.29
C GLU A 168 10.57 8.49 -15.81
N TYR A 169 11.66 9.12 -15.39
CA TYR A 169 11.75 9.71 -14.06
C TYR A 169 11.03 11.06 -14.04
N ILE A 170 10.08 11.18 -13.12
CA ILE A 170 9.36 12.43 -12.86
C ILE A 170 10.01 13.10 -11.66
N GLU A 171 10.55 14.30 -11.86
CA GLU A 171 11.08 15.13 -10.79
C GLU A 171 9.94 15.86 -10.08
N GLY A 172 9.89 15.80 -8.74
CA GLY A 172 8.83 16.44 -7.95
C GLY A 172 8.79 16.01 -6.49
N GLU A 173 7.76 16.43 -5.79
CA GLU A 173 7.52 16.01 -4.41
C GLU A 173 6.91 14.61 -4.38
N HIS A 174 7.51 13.72 -3.57
CA HIS A 174 6.98 12.37 -3.35
C HIS A 174 5.89 12.40 -2.29
N LEU A 175 4.66 12.16 -2.71
CA LEU A 175 3.47 12.20 -1.90
C LEU A 175 2.69 10.89 -2.02
N SER A 176 1.77 10.67 -1.09
CA SER A 176 0.73 9.65 -1.28
C SER A 176 -0.62 10.20 -0.81
N VAL A 177 -1.68 9.66 -1.39
CA VAL A 177 -3.05 9.87 -0.90
C VAL A 177 -3.56 8.56 -0.36
N SER A 178 -3.97 8.57 0.91
CA SER A 178 -4.68 7.45 1.53
C SER A 178 -6.17 7.71 1.45
N LEU A 179 -6.96 6.70 1.04
CA LEU A 179 -8.40 6.83 0.90
C LEU A 179 -9.14 5.51 1.15
N ILE A 180 -10.43 5.60 1.45
CA ILE A 180 -11.35 4.47 1.41
C ILE A 180 -12.06 4.52 0.05
N ALA A 181 -11.70 3.58 -0.83
CA ALA A 181 -12.30 3.43 -2.14
C ALA A 181 -13.64 2.68 -2.05
N GLY A 182 -14.63 3.07 -2.84
CA GLY A 182 -15.97 2.50 -2.86
C GLY A 182 -16.86 3.27 -3.85
N ASN A 183 -18.17 3.15 -3.72
CA ASN A 183 -19.12 3.88 -4.57
C ASN A 183 -18.91 5.40 -4.52
N LYS A 184 -18.62 5.92 -3.32
CA LYS A 184 -18.21 7.30 -3.09
C LYS A 184 -16.86 7.27 -2.37
N PRO A 185 -15.73 7.34 -3.09
CA PRO A 185 -14.42 7.31 -2.45
C PRO A 185 -14.25 8.45 -1.46
N LEU A 186 -13.68 8.14 -0.30
CA LEU A 186 -13.44 9.08 0.80
C LEU A 186 -11.92 9.28 0.96
N PRO A 187 -11.32 10.38 0.48
CA PRO A 187 -9.95 10.74 0.79
C PRO A 187 -9.77 10.96 2.30
N LEU A 188 -8.69 10.42 2.86
CA LEU A 188 -8.33 10.57 4.26
C LEU A 188 -7.29 11.66 4.45
N THR A 189 -6.09 11.45 3.89
CA THR A 189 -4.95 12.37 4.03
C THR A 189 -4.11 12.39 2.76
N VAL A 190 -3.44 13.53 2.53
CA VAL A 190 -2.20 13.59 1.75
C VAL A 190 -1.06 13.34 2.71
N ASN A 191 -0.10 12.51 2.32
CA ASN A 191 1.09 12.20 3.12
C ASN A 191 2.34 12.57 2.31
N ARG A 192 3.35 13.16 2.96
CA ARG A 192 4.66 13.35 2.36
C ARG A 192 5.51 12.12 2.63
N GLN A 193 6.03 11.53 1.56
CA GLN A 193 6.91 10.36 1.66
C GLN A 193 8.38 10.81 1.74
N PHE A 194 9.14 10.19 2.63
CA PHE A 194 10.59 10.38 2.72
C PHE A 194 11.26 9.30 1.86
N ILE A 195 11.72 9.73 0.69
CA ILE A 195 12.40 8.87 -0.28
C ILE A 195 13.88 9.16 -0.25
N GLU A 196 14.68 8.11 -0.12
CA GLU A 196 16.13 8.17 -0.16
C GLU A 196 16.65 7.54 -1.45
N PHE A 197 17.65 8.17 -2.03
CA PHE A 197 18.38 7.68 -3.20
C PHE A 197 19.76 7.24 -2.74
N ASN A 198 20.03 5.93 -2.77
CA ASN A 198 21.30 5.37 -2.34
C ASN A 198 22.12 4.91 -3.56
N GLU A 199 23.28 5.49 -3.78
CA GLU A 199 24.20 5.03 -4.82
C GLU A 199 24.53 3.55 -4.61
N GLN A 200 24.24 2.72 -5.61
CA GLN A 200 24.65 1.32 -5.62
C GLN A 200 25.94 1.19 -6.40
N LYS A 201 27.01 0.77 -5.70
CA LYS A 201 28.32 0.54 -6.32
C LYS A 201 28.52 -0.88 -6.84
N ASP A 202 27.58 -1.79 -6.57
CA ASP A 202 27.77 -3.22 -6.86
C ASP A 202 26.67 -3.79 -7.76
N GLY A 203 27.04 -4.33 -8.89
CA GLY A 203 26.40 -5.50 -9.51
C GLY A 203 25.53 -5.32 -10.76
N ILE A 204 25.07 -4.13 -11.15
CA ILE A 204 24.37 -3.89 -12.42
C ILE A 204 25.05 -2.71 -13.11
N ASN A 205 26.25 -2.95 -13.63
CA ASN A 205 26.99 -1.90 -14.33
C ASN A 205 27.50 -2.39 -15.69
N PRO A 206 26.74 -2.23 -16.77
CA PRO A 206 27.38 -1.97 -18.04
C PRO A 206 28.12 -0.63 -17.88
N GLU A 207 29.34 -0.54 -18.32
CA GLU A 207 30.22 0.62 -18.17
C GLU A 207 29.47 1.95 -18.42
N ASN A 208 29.43 2.81 -17.41
CA ASN A 208 28.85 4.16 -17.38
C ASN A 208 27.32 4.35 -17.07
N ILE A 209 26.57 3.39 -16.57
CA ILE A 209 25.21 3.65 -16.09
C ILE A 209 25.26 4.05 -14.59
N GLU A 210 24.73 5.24 -14.25
CA GLU A 210 24.50 5.63 -12.86
C GLU A 210 23.29 4.87 -12.32
N VAL A 211 23.42 4.21 -11.17
CA VAL A 211 22.36 3.44 -10.52
C VAL A 211 22.21 3.89 -9.08
N SER A 212 21.02 4.32 -8.71
CA SER A 212 20.65 4.66 -7.31
C SER A 212 19.43 3.87 -6.90
N GLY A 213 19.53 3.11 -5.80
CA GLY A 213 18.38 2.45 -5.19
C GLY A 213 17.43 3.47 -4.61
N ILE A 214 16.13 3.28 -4.84
CA ILE A 214 15.06 4.10 -4.27
C ILE A 214 14.52 3.41 -3.03
N LYS A 215 14.54 4.09 -1.88
CA LYS A 215 14.02 3.55 -0.62
C LYS A 215 13.00 4.49 0.01
N TYR A 216 11.87 3.93 0.42
CA TYR A 216 10.93 4.60 1.29
C TYR A 216 11.39 4.50 2.75
N ASN A 217 11.42 5.63 3.47
CA ASN A 217 11.94 5.69 4.84
C ASN A 217 10.93 6.25 5.86
N GLY A 218 9.70 6.43 5.48
CA GLY A 218 8.64 6.92 6.36
C GLY A 218 7.81 8.05 5.76
N SER A 219 6.90 8.60 6.55
CA SER A 219 5.98 9.64 6.11
C SER A 219 5.69 10.68 7.19
N LEU A 220 5.29 11.87 6.72
CA LEU A 220 4.58 12.89 7.48
C LEU A 220 3.11 12.89 7.07
N THR A 221 2.18 12.81 8.01
CA THR A 221 0.74 12.81 7.77
C THR A 221 -0.03 13.64 8.81
N PRO A 222 -1.03 14.45 8.42
CA PRO A 222 -1.28 14.91 7.07
C PRO A 222 -0.15 15.82 6.58
N TYR A 223 0.07 15.87 5.30
CA TYR A 223 0.92 16.88 4.67
C TYR A 223 0.05 18.01 4.11
N GLU A 224 0.20 19.21 4.67
CA GLU A 224 -0.54 20.37 4.24
C GLU A 224 0.05 20.94 2.95
N THR A 225 -0.78 21.01 1.91
CA THR A 225 -0.41 21.56 0.60
C THR A 225 -1.59 22.31 -0.03
N PRO A 226 -1.35 23.45 -0.68
CA PRO A 226 -2.41 24.18 -1.41
C PRO A 226 -3.01 23.36 -2.56
N ARG A 227 -2.30 22.30 -3.02
CA ARG A 227 -2.74 21.41 -4.12
C ARG A 227 -3.48 20.16 -3.63
N ARG A 228 -3.90 20.11 -2.34
CA ARG A 228 -4.61 18.96 -1.76
C ARG A 228 -5.84 18.54 -2.57
N GLY A 229 -6.63 19.49 -3.04
CA GLY A 229 -7.83 19.19 -3.84
C GLY A 229 -7.50 18.42 -5.12
N GLU A 230 -6.50 18.87 -5.86
CA GLU A 230 -6.03 18.23 -7.09
C GLU A 230 -5.48 16.82 -6.85
N LEU A 231 -4.72 16.63 -5.76
CA LEU A 231 -4.20 15.32 -5.35
C LEU A 231 -5.33 14.34 -5.01
N TYR A 232 -6.36 14.83 -4.29
CA TYR A 232 -7.53 14.03 -3.96
C TYR A 232 -8.32 13.64 -5.22
N GLU A 233 -8.57 14.58 -6.13
CA GLU A 233 -9.26 14.32 -7.40
C GLU A 233 -8.51 13.29 -8.25
N THR A 234 -7.20 13.40 -8.33
CA THR A 234 -6.33 12.46 -9.06
C THR A 234 -6.43 11.05 -8.43
N ALA A 235 -6.28 10.93 -7.11
CA ALA A 235 -6.36 9.64 -6.42
C ALA A 235 -7.75 9.01 -6.51
N VAL A 236 -8.82 9.81 -6.33
CA VAL A 236 -10.20 9.36 -6.48
C VAL A 236 -10.48 8.85 -7.89
N SER A 237 -9.96 9.55 -8.91
CA SER A 237 -10.09 9.12 -10.30
C SER A 237 -9.35 7.80 -10.53
N ALA A 238 -8.11 7.67 -10.05
CA ALA A 238 -7.31 6.45 -10.18
C ALA A 238 -8.02 5.22 -9.59
N VAL A 239 -8.50 5.31 -8.33
CA VAL A 239 -9.17 4.17 -7.69
C VAL A 239 -10.50 3.79 -8.34
N LYS A 240 -11.23 4.77 -8.89
CA LYS A 240 -12.47 4.51 -9.65
C LYS A 240 -12.20 3.72 -10.94
N TYR A 241 -11.25 4.16 -11.75
CA TYR A 241 -10.93 3.48 -13.01
C TYR A 241 -10.30 2.10 -12.80
N LEU A 242 -9.54 1.91 -11.73
CA LEU A 242 -9.00 0.61 -11.33
C LEU A 242 -10.04 -0.29 -10.66
N GLY A 243 -11.20 0.26 -10.26
CA GLY A 243 -12.27 -0.48 -9.60
C GLY A 243 -11.90 -0.92 -8.18
N CYS A 244 -11.09 -0.13 -7.49
CA CYS A 244 -10.65 -0.42 -6.13
C CYS A 244 -11.79 -0.31 -5.11
N PHE A 245 -11.65 -1.02 -3.99
CA PHE A 245 -12.54 -1.00 -2.84
C PHE A 245 -11.77 -1.14 -1.54
N GLY A 246 -12.28 -0.57 -0.43
CA GLY A 246 -11.61 -0.59 0.86
C GLY A 246 -10.48 0.43 0.95
N TYR A 247 -9.53 0.20 1.85
CA TYR A 247 -8.38 1.10 1.99
C TYR A 247 -7.43 0.95 0.80
N VAL A 248 -7.01 2.09 0.25
CA VAL A 248 -6.05 2.17 -0.87
C VAL A 248 -5.06 3.29 -0.61
N GLY A 249 -3.80 3.05 -0.93
CA GLY A 249 -2.75 4.06 -1.01
C GLY A 249 -2.43 4.36 -2.48
N VAL A 250 -2.44 5.63 -2.87
CA VAL A 250 -2.06 6.09 -4.21
C VAL A 250 -0.79 6.91 -4.10
N ASP A 251 0.31 6.42 -4.64
CA ASP A 251 1.60 7.11 -4.63
C ASP A 251 1.67 8.07 -5.81
N ILE A 252 2.03 9.33 -5.52
CA ILE A 252 2.00 10.44 -6.48
C ILE A 252 3.32 11.20 -6.41
N VAL A 253 3.91 11.49 -7.57
CA VAL A 253 4.93 12.52 -7.70
C VAL A 253 4.26 13.79 -8.17
N LEU A 254 4.32 14.83 -7.33
CA LEU A 254 3.78 16.14 -7.64
C LEU A 254 4.85 17.00 -8.31
N SER A 255 4.76 17.12 -9.62
CA SER A 255 5.54 18.04 -10.46
C SER A 255 4.67 19.25 -10.84
N GLU A 256 4.72 19.71 -12.08
CA GLU A 256 3.77 20.72 -12.59
C GLU A 256 2.32 20.23 -12.48
N VAL A 257 2.11 18.92 -12.66
CA VAL A 257 0.86 18.20 -12.43
C VAL A 257 1.13 16.94 -11.59
N PRO A 258 0.13 16.37 -10.91
CA PRO A 258 0.30 15.11 -10.18
C PRO A 258 0.42 13.93 -11.15
N TYR A 259 1.46 13.10 -10.96
CA TYR A 259 1.68 11.82 -11.65
C TYR A 259 1.45 10.66 -10.70
N VAL A 260 0.52 9.77 -11.01
CA VAL A 260 0.34 8.52 -10.25
C VAL A 260 1.44 7.55 -10.63
N VAL A 261 2.28 7.19 -9.66
CA VAL A 261 3.43 6.29 -9.88
C VAL A 261 3.22 4.88 -9.38
N ASP A 262 2.31 4.69 -8.42
CA ASP A 262 1.88 3.37 -7.93
C ASP A 262 0.50 3.44 -7.27
N VAL A 263 -0.23 2.30 -7.26
CA VAL A 263 -1.51 2.17 -6.57
C VAL A 263 -1.50 0.89 -5.76
N ASN A 264 -1.55 1.03 -4.44
CA ASN A 264 -1.52 -0.05 -3.48
C ASN A 264 -2.96 -0.42 -3.07
N PRO A 265 -3.55 -1.54 -3.54
CA PRO A 265 -4.95 -1.90 -3.28
C PRO A 265 -5.14 -2.54 -1.90
N ARG A 266 -4.48 -1.99 -0.88
CA ARG A 266 -4.39 -2.47 0.50
C ARG A 266 -3.94 -1.37 1.45
N PRO A 267 -4.06 -1.56 2.78
CA PRO A 267 -3.42 -0.69 3.76
C PRO A 267 -1.91 -0.54 3.51
N THR A 268 -1.41 0.68 3.67
CA THR A 268 0.00 1.05 3.55
C THR A 268 0.53 1.54 4.89
N ALA A 269 1.84 1.62 5.06
CA ALA A 269 2.46 2.03 6.32
C ALA A 269 1.97 3.39 6.85
N SER A 270 1.51 4.28 5.96
CA SER A 270 0.93 5.58 6.34
C SER A 270 -0.29 5.47 7.27
N ILE A 271 -1.01 4.32 7.26
CA ILE A 271 -2.15 4.08 8.16
C ILE A 271 -1.76 4.24 9.63
N PHE A 272 -0.50 3.92 9.97
CA PHE A 272 0.03 4.09 11.33
C PHE A 272 0.03 5.55 11.78
N GLY A 273 0.46 6.49 10.92
CA GLY A 273 0.40 7.93 11.20
C GLY A 273 -1.02 8.47 11.15
N ILE A 274 -1.81 8.05 10.15
CA ILE A 274 -3.19 8.50 9.94
C ILE A 274 -4.06 8.21 11.17
N SER A 275 -3.95 7.03 11.76
CA SER A 275 -4.72 6.65 12.96
C SER A 275 -4.43 7.51 14.20
N ARG A 276 -3.36 8.32 14.19
CA ARG A 276 -2.97 9.20 15.29
C ARG A 276 -3.47 10.63 15.14
N VAL A 277 -3.84 10.99 13.94
CA VAL A 277 -4.29 12.34 13.58
C VAL A 277 -5.77 12.38 13.17
N MET A 278 -6.34 11.24 12.77
CA MET A 278 -7.73 11.14 12.36
C MET A 278 -8.63 10.83 13.56
N ARG A 279 -9.81 11.45 13.61
CA ARG A 279 -10.81 11.26 14.68
C ARG A 279 -11.67 10.02 14.47
N GLU A 280 -11.98 9.72 13.21
CA GLU A 280 -12.77 8.57 12.83
C GLU A 280 -11.95 7.28 12.91
N GLU A 281 -12.55 6.20 13.36
CA GLU A 281 -11.91 4.89 13.39
C GLU A 281 -11.87 4.25 12.00
N ILE A 282 -10.68 3.86 11.54
CA ILE A 282 -10.51 3.26 10.20
C ILE A 282 -11.31 1.97 10.06
N GLY A 283 -11.38 1.16 11.12
CA GLY A 283 -12.18 -0.06 11.14
C GLY A 283 -13.67 0.21 10.93
N GLU A 284 -14.21 1.28 11.54
CA GLU A 284 -15.58 1.70 11.33
C GLU A 284 -15.82 2.19 9.90
N LEU A 285 -14.88 2.99 9.34
CA LEU A 285 -14.98 3.45 7.96
C LEU A 285 -14.98 2.27 6.96
N LEU A 286 -14.16 1.25 7.18
CA LEU A 286 -14.14 0.05 6.34
C LEU A 286 -15.47 -0.73 6.40
N LEU A 287 -16.04 -0.91 7.58
CA LEU A 287 -17.35 -1.55 7.75
C LEU A 287 -18.48 -0.71 7.14
N THR A 288 -18.46 0.60 7.39
CA THR A 288 -19.43 1.53 6.81
C THR A 288 -19.35 1.57 5.29
N ASN A 289 -18.15 1.48 4.71
CA ASN A 289 -17.98 1.36 3.26
C ASN A 289 -18.63 0.09 2.69
N ARG A 290 -18.56 -1.01 3.42
CA ARG A 290 -19.10 -2.31 2.98
C ARG A 290 -20.60 -2.47 3.22
N PHE A 291 -21.12 -1.98 4.35
CA PHE A 291 -22.46 -2.28 4.83
C PHE A 291 -23.36 -1.05 4.95
N GLY A 292 -22.83 0.15 4.74
CA GLY A 292 -23.56 1.40 4.94
C GLY A 292 -23.16 2.48 3.93
N THR A 293 -23.04 3.72 4.40
CA THR A 293 -22.66 4.87 3.58
C THR A 293 -21.57 5.67 4.29
N LEU A 294 -20.46 5.87 3.64
CA LEU A 294 -19.33 6.68 4.14
C LEU A 294 -19.74 8.12 4.40
N PRO A 295 -19.12 8.80 5.39
CA PRO A 295 -19.28 10.23 5.59
C PRO A 295 -18.72 11.01 4.39
N ASP A 296 -19.05 12.30 4.30
CA ASP A 296 -18.56 13.17 3.23
C ASP A 296 -17.07 13.55 3.40
N SER A 297 -16.57 13.54 4.62
CA SER A 297 -15.18 13.86 4.98
C SER A 297 -14.80 13.25 6.32
N VAL A 298 -13.51 13.21 6.60
CA VAL A 298 -12.95 12.87 7.93
C VAL A 298 -12.37 14.11 8.60
N ARG A 299 -12.26 14.05 9.94
CA ARG A 299 -11.65 15.10 10.75
C ARG A 299 -10.22 14.70 11.09
N VAL A 300 -9.27 15.55 10.69
CA VAL A 300 -7.84 15.32 10.93
C VAL A 300 -7.32 16.49 11.77
N GLU A 301 -6.59 16.20 12.84
CA GLU A 301 -6.04 17.19 13.75
C GLU A 301 -4.57 16.89 14.09
N GLY A 302 -3.73 17.94 14.03
CA GLY A 302 -2.31 17.79 14.24
C GLY A 302 -1.59 17.16 13.05
N GLU A 303 -0.35 16.75 13.26
CA GLU A 303 0.47 16.03 12.31
C GLU A 303 1.25 14.91 13.01
N TYR A 304 1.61 13.89 12.28
CA TYR A 304 2.42 12.78 12.80
C TYR A 304 3.49 12.37 11.79
N HIS A 305 4.72 12.32 12.27
CA HIS A 305 5.87 11.84 11.53
C HIS A 305 6.31 10.46 12.05
N PHE A 306 6.59 9.53 11.16
CA PHE A 306 7.22 8.26 11.50
C PHE A 306 8.27 7.86 10.47
N SER A 307 9.25 7.08 10.91
CA SER A 307 10.27 6.48 10.06
C SER A 307 10.22 4.95 10.16
N LYS A 308 10.85 4.25 9.19
CA LYS A 308 11.04 2.80 9.27
C LYS A 308 11.83 2.37 10.51
N ASP A 309 12.85 3.13 10.89
CA ASP A 309 13.65 2.87 12.09
C ASP A 309 12.79 2.91 13.35
N MET A 310 11.90 3.92 13.46
CA MET A 310 10.95 4.01 14.57
C MET A 310 10.01 2.80 14.61
N LEU A 311 9.50 2.34 13.47
CA LEU A 311 8.70 1.12 13.42
C LEU A 311 9.52 -0.12 13.81
N GLY A 312 10.79 -0.18 13.38
CA GLY A 312 11.74 -1.21 13.79
C GLY A 312 11.96 -1.26 15.31
N GLU A 313 12.07 -0.11 15.98
CA GLU A 313 12.20 -0.03 17.43
C GLU A 313 10.92 -0.46 18.18
N LEU A 314 9.74 -0.11 17.64
CA LEU A 314 8.44 -0.39 18.26
C LEU A 314 7.98 -1.85 18.05
N PHE A 315 8.28 -2.44 16.90
CA PHE A 315 7.72 -3.72 16.47
C PHE A 315 8.77 -4.76 16.06
N GLY A 316 10.03 -4.39 15.95
CA GLY A 316 11.11 -5.28 15.49
C GLY A 316 11.77 -6.11 16.60
N LYS A 317 11.35 -5.95 17.87
CA LYS A 317 11.90 -6.70 19.00
C LYS A 317 10.95 -7.84 19.36
N ASN A 318 11.16 -8.97 18.74
CA ASN A 318 10.75 -10.29 19.27
C ASN A 318 11.79 -11.35 18.90
#